data_3979286d1728c6760a8caa5e65deaf58
#
_entry.id   3979286d1728c6760a8caa5e65deaf58
#
_cell.length_a   1.000
_cell.length_b   1.000
_cell.length_c   1.000
_cell.angle_alpha   90.00
_cell.angle_beta   90.00
_cell.angle_gamma   90.00
#
_symmetry.space_group_name_H-M   'P 1'
#
loop_
_entity.id
_entity.type
_entity.pdbx_description
1 polymer ?
#
loop_
_entity_poly.entity_id
_entity_poly.type
_entity_poly.pdbx_seq_one_letter_code
_entity_poly.pdbx_strand_id
1 'polypeptide(L)'
;GSAEGFAEMMNARAAEIGMESTRFVTPSGLDAEGHGTTARDMALLGAEAMRCADFADTVGAASQTVEFLSPEKTVRYENHNRLLQLYADCTGIKTGFTKKAGRCLVSAAERDGAQLICVTLNAPDDWNDHIALFEYGFAQFETRAIVPDGAQYAVPVAGGAAETILCRAQGEAAVTLH
;
A
#
# COMPACT_ATOMS: atom_id res chain seq x y z
N GLY A 1 -24.32 5.71 16.10
CA GLY A 1 -23.84 5.09 14.86
C GLY A 1 -24.37 3.67 14.71
N SER A 2 -24.58 3.24 13.47
CA SER A 2 -25.00 1.87 13.17
C SER A 2 -24.01 1.24 12.17
N ALA A 3 -24.08 -0.09 11.98
CA ALA A 3 -23.28 -0.79 10.99
C ALA A 3 -23.61 -0.32 9.57
N GLU A 4 -24.90 -0.06 9.30
CA GLU A 4 -25.38 0.46 8.03
C GLU A 4 -24.82 1.86 7.76
N GLY A 5 -24.91 2.78 8.72
CA GLY A 5 -24.35 4.13 8.58
C GLY A 5 -22.85 4.14 8.40
N PHE A 6 -22.11 3.18 9.00
CA PHE A 6 -20.68 3.03 8.74
C PHE A 6 -20.41 2.50 7.32
N ALA A 7 -21.21 1.54 6.84
CA ALA A 7 -21.08 1.05 5.46
C ALA A 7 -21.37 2.17 4.43
N GLU A 8 -22.32 3.08 4.71
CA GLU A 8 -22.57 4.27 3.89
C GLU A 8 -21.33 5.18 3.83
N MET A 9 -20.66 5.42 4.96
CA MET A 9 -19.40 6.19 4.99
C MET A 9 -18.29 5.49 4.20
N MET A 10 -18.17 4.16 4.30
CA MET A 10 -17.21 3.37 3.51
C MET A 10 -17.49 3.53 2.01
N ASN A 11 -18.75 3.45 1.58
CA ASN A 11 -19.12 3.62 0.17
C ASN A 11 -18.89 5.05 -0.34
N ALA A 12 -19.16 6.06 0.47
CA ALA A 12 -18.86 7.45 0.14
C ALA A 12 -17.34 7.64 -0.09
N ARG A 13 -16.51 7.10 0.82
CA ARG A 13 -15.05 7.16 0.67
C ARG A 13 -14.56 6.36 -0.54
N ALA A 14 -15.14 5.20 -0.81
CA ALA A 14 -14.83 4.40 -1.99
C ALA A 14 -15.07 5.20 -3.28
N ALA A 15 -16.20 5.90 -3.38
CA ALA A 15 -16.51 6.75 -4.53
C ALA A 15 -15.50 7.91 -4.67
N GLU A 16 -15.09 8.56 -3.57
CA GLU A 16 -14.10 9.63 -3.58
C GLU A 16 -12.74 9.21 -4.14
N ILE A 17 -12.32 7.97 -3.88
CA ILE A 17 -11.04 7.42 -4.37
C ILE A 17 -11.18 6.70 -5.72
N GLY A 18 -12.36 6.73 -6.35
CA GLY A 18 -12.59 6.21 -7.69
C GLY A 18 -12.87 4.71 -7.78
N MET A 19 -13.39 4.09 -6.72
CA MET A 19 -13.84 2.69 -6.71
C MET A 19 -15.25 2.59 -7.31
N GLU A 20 -15.32 2.43 -8.61
CA GLU A 20 -16.61 2.50 -9.36
C GLU A 20 -17.43 1.21 -9.30
N SER A 21 -16.80 0.09 -8.95
CA SER A 21 -17.41 -1.25 -8.98
C SER A 21 -17.39 -1.93 -7.60
N THR A 22 -17.38 -1.13 -6.53
CA THR A 22 -17.36 -1.62 -5.16
C THR A 22 -18.60 -1.20 -4.40
N ARG A 23 -19.14 -2.14 -3.63
CA ARG A 23 -20.19 -1.89 -2.65
C ARG A 23 -19.90 -2.57 -1.34
N PHE A 24 -19.74 -1.78 -0.29
CA PHE A 24 -19.67 -2.26 1.09
C PHE A 24 -21.07 -2.33 1.69
N VAL A 25 -21.44 -3.50 2.21
CA VAL A 25 -22.70 -3.74 2.91
C VAL A 25 -22.44 -4.00 4.38
N THR A 26 -21.31 -4.65 4.69
CA THR A 26 -20.88 -4.91 6.06
C THR A 26 -19.52 -4.28 6.33
N PRO A 27 -19.31 -3.64 7.50
CA PRO A 27 -18.00 -3.11 7.86
C PRO A 27 -17.01 -4.21 8.27
N SER A 28 -17.49 -5.39 8.59
CA SER A 28 -16.67 -6.53 9.05
C SER A 28 -16.03 -7.34 7.92
N GLY A 29 -16.49 -7.17 6.66
CA GLY A 29 -16.08 -7.99 5.52
C GLY A 29 -16.74 -9.36 5.45
N LEU A 30 -17.76 -9.62 6.28
CA LEU A 30 -18.56 -10.83 6.18
C LEU A 30 -19.51 -10.76 4.97
N ASP A 31 -19.80 -11.95 4.42
CA ASP A 31 -20.66 -12.06 3.24
C ASP A 31 -22.05 -11.46 3.49
N ALA A 32 -22.51 -10.65 2.55
CA ALA A 32 -23.86 -10.12 2.48
C ALA A 32 -24.29 -9.98 1.03
N GLU A 33 -25.59 -9.93 0.78
CA GLU A 33 -26.12 -9.71 -0.56
C GLU A 33 -25.69 -8.32 -1.08
N GLY A 34 -25.12 -8.27 -2.28
CA GLY A 34 -24.61 -7.05 -2.88
C GLY A 34 -23.28 -6.54 -2.33
N HIS A 35 -22.66 -7.23 -1.35
CA HIS A 35 -21.28 -6.92 -0.93
C HIS A 35 -20.29 -7.45 -1.97
N GLY A 36 -19.49 -6.56 -2.57
CA GLY A 36 -18.55 -6.98 -3.61
C GLY A 36 -17.62 -5.88 -4.06
N THR A 37 -16.57 -6.30 -4.76
CA THR A 37 -15.52 -5.40 -5.26
C THR A 37 -14.83 -6.00 -6.48
N THR A 38 -13.90 -5.25 -7.06
CA THR A 38 -12.98 -5.71 -8.13
C THR A 38 -11.53 -5.63 -7.65
N ALA A 39 -10.63 -6.35 -8.33
CA ALA A 39 -9.20 -6.27 -8.04
C ALA A 39 -8.66 -4.84 -8.26
N ARG A 40 -9.14 -4.15 -9.31
CA ARG A 40 -8.78 -2.75 -9.58
C ARG A 40 -9.16 -1.82 -8.42
N ASP A 41 -10.39 -1.93 -7.94
CA ASP A 41 -10.88 -1.08 -6.86
C ASP A 41 -10.15 -1.35 -5.55
N MET A 42 -9.86 -2.63 -5.25
CA MET A 42 -9.05 -2.98 -4.08
C MET A 42 -7.61 -2.50 -4.20
N ALA A 43 -7.05 -2.42 -5.41
CA ALA A 43 -5.72 -1.82 -5.61
C ALA A 43 -5.74 -0.32 -5.33
N LEU A 44 -6.79 0.41 -5.76
CA LEU A 44 -6.97 1.83 -5.43
C LEU A 44 -7.09 2.04 -3.91
N LEU A 45 -7.89 1.20 -3.24
CA LEU A 45 -8.04 1.25 -1.79
C LEU A 45 -6.72 0.96 -1.08
N GLY A 46 -5.98 -0.06 -1.53
CA GLY A 46 -4.68 -0.40 -0.99
C GLY A 46 -3.66 0.73 -1.13
N ALA A 47 -3.59 1.34 -2.32
CA ALA A 47 -2.70 2.47 -2.58
C ALA A 47 -3.05 3.69 -1.70
N GLU A 48 -4.34 4.02 -1.55
CA GLU A 48 -4.78 5.11 -0.68
C GLU A 48 -4.48 4.82 0.80
N ALA A 49 -4.75 3.59 1.26
CA ALA A 49 -4.53 3.21 2.65
C ALA A 49 -3.04 3.24 3.04
N MET A 50 -2.14 2.81 2.16
CA MET A 50 -0.68 2.84 2.38
C MET A 50 -0.10 4.26 2.48
N ARG A 51 -0.85 5.30 2.10
CA ARG A 51 -0.45 6.72 2.33
C ARG A 51 -0.62 7.16 3.78
N CYS A 52 -1.38 6.42 4.57
CA CYS A 52 -1.51 6.65 6.01
C CYS A 52 -0.39 5.91 6.74
N ALA A 53 0.54 6.64 7.37
CA ALA A 53 1.71 6.05 8.03
C ALA A 53 1.31 5.04 9.13
N ASP A 54 0.33 5.40 9.98
CA ASP A 54 -0.14 4.51 11.06
C ASP A 54 -0.72 3.20 10.51
N PHE A 55 -1.39 3.26 9.35
CA PHE A 55 -1.89 2.06 8.68
C PHE A 55 -0.74 1.23 8.11
N ALA A 56 0.18 1.86 7.38
CA ALA A 56 1.32 1.18 6.77
C ALA A 56 2.19 0.48 7.82
N ASP A 57 2.51 1.17 8.93
CA ASP A 57 3.25 0.61 10.06
C ASP A 57 2.53 -0.60 10.68
N THR A 58 1.20 -0.50 10.84
CA THR A 58 0.39 -1.58 11.42
C THR A 58 0.35 -2.81 10.52
N VAL A 59 0.10 -2.65 9.21
CA VAL A 59 -0.05 -3.78 8.29
C VAL A 59 1.29 -4.36 7.86
N GLY A 60 2.38 -3.60 7.96
CA GLY A 60 3.75 -4.04 7.69
C GLY A 60 4.38 -4.81 8.86
N ALA A 61 3.84 -4.71 10.06
CA ALA A 61 4.36 -5.43 11.22
C ALA A 61 4.06 -6.94 11.13
N ALA A 62 5.11 -7.79 11.14
CA ALA A 62 4.95 -9.25 11.14
C ALA A 62 4.31 -9.78 12.44
N SER A 63 4.54 -9.11 13.55
CA SER A 63 3.87 -9.37 14.83
C SER A 63 3.89 -8.13 15.72
N GLN A 64 2.92 -8.05 16.63
CA GLN A 64 2.82 -6.96 17.60
C GLN A 64 2.41 -7.47 18.96
N THR A 65 3.09 -7.00 20.01
CA THR A 65 2.70 -7.25 21.39
C THR A 65 1.82 -6.09 21.88
N VAL A 66 0.65 -6.41 22.41
CA VAL A 66 -0.31 -5.43 22.94
C VAL A 66 -0.53 -5.69 24.43
N GLU A 67 -0.40 -4.64 25.22
CA GLU A 67 -0.68 -4.65 26.64
C GLU A 67 -2.10 -4.09 26.87
N PHE A 68 -2.96 -4.90 27.49
CA PHE A 68 -4.31 -4.51 27.85
C PHE A 68 -4.32 -4.01 29.29
N LEU A 69 -4.95 -2.87 29.53
CA LEU A 69 -5.01 -2.27 30.86
C LEU A 69 -6.17 -2.86 31.70
N SER A 70 -7.22 -3.40 31.07
CA SER A 70 -8.35 -3.97 31.77
C SER A 70 -9.06 -5.05 30.93
N PRO A 71 -9.04 -6.34 31.33
CA PRO A 71 -8.17 -6.89 32.34
C PRO A 71 -6.69 -6.77 31.92
N GLU A 72 -5.79 -6.62 32.90
CA GLU A 72 -4.36 -6.54 32.62
C GLU A 72 -3.88 -7.85 32.03
N LYS A 73 -3.37 -7.79 30.79
CA LYS A 73 -2.80 -8.92 30.07
C LYS A 73 -1.94 -8.45 28.92
N THR A 74 -0.94 -9.21 28.59
CA THR A 74 -0.09 -9.00 27.40
C THR A 74 -0.43 -10.08 26.37
N VAL A 75 -0.70 -9.69 25.13
CA VAL A 75 -1.01 -10.61 24.03
C VAL A 75 -0.11 -10.28 22.85
N ARG A 76 0.57 -11.30 22.31
CA ARG A 76 1.30 -11.20 21.06
C ARG A 76 0.36 -11.62 19.91
N TYR A 77 0.21 -10.73 18.94
CA TYR A 77 -0.52 -10.99 17.70
C TYR A 77 0.47 -11.23 16.56
N GLU A 78 0.23 -12.25 15.77
CA GLU A 78 0.96 -12.54 14.55
C GLU A 78 0.17 -12.06 13.34
N ASN A 79 0.84 -11.45 12.36
CA ASN A 79 0.21 -11.04 11.13
C ASN A 79 -0.09 -12.27 10.25
N HIS A 80 -1.31 -12.38 9.76
CA HIS A 80 -1.72 -13.48 8.88
C HIS A 80 -1.17 -13.34 7.46
N ASN A 81 -0.62 -12.18 7.09
CA ASN A 81 0.01 -11.97 5.80
C ASN A 81 1.41 -12.62 5.78
N ARG A 82 1.47 -13.84 5.28
CA ARG A 82 2.72 -14.60 5.21
C ARG A 82 3.74 -14.00 4.24
N LEU A 83 3.33 -13.13 3.29
CA LEU A 83 4.27 -12.45 2.39
C LEU A 83 5.29 -11.60 3.14
N LEU A 84 4.95 -11.06 4.32
CA LEU A 84 5.89 -10.36 5.19
C LEU A 84 7.11 -11.21 5.63
N GLN A 85 7.02 -12.53 5.50
CA GLN A 85 8.10 -13.47 5.80
C GLN A 85 8.65 -14.15 4.54
N LEU A 86 7.84 -14.27 3.49
CA LEU A 86 8.18 -15.00 2.27
C LEU A 86 8.84 -14.12 1.21
N TYR A 87 8.59 -12.80 1.26
CA TYR A 87 9.03 -11.83 0.25
C TYR A 87 9.60 -10.58 0.92
N ALA A 88 10.90 -10.37 0.80
CA ALA A 88 11.63 -9.35 1.56
C ALA A 88 11.13 -7.91 1.30
N ASP A 89 10.65 -7.63 0.09
CA ASP A 89 10.17 -6.30 -0.28
C ASP A 89 8.70 -6.05 0.14
N CYS A 90 8.00 -7.05 0.71
CA CYS A 90 6.61 -6.92 1.13
C CYS A 90 6.46 -5.94 2.29
N THR A 91 5.58 -4.95 2.14
CA THR A 91 5.28 -3.91 3.14
C THR A 91 3.85 -3.99 3.71
N GLY A 92 3.04 -4.96 3.29
CA GLY A 92 1.65 -5.15 3.76
C GLY A 92 0.85 -5.98 2.76
N ILE A 93 -0.47 -6.03 2.76
CA ILE A 93 -1.48 -5.26 3.50
C ILE A 93 -2.42 -6.20 4.26
N LYS A 94 -3.36 -6.91 3.54
CA LYS A 94 -4.45 -7.63 4.22
C LYS A 94 -4.89 -8.90 3.50
N THR A 95 -5.02 -9.96 4.26
CA THR A 95 -5.63 -11.23 3.84
C THR A 95 -7.13 -11.23 4.06
N GLY A 96 -7.89 -11.96 3.25
CA GLY A 96 -9.31 -12.19 3.44
C GLY A 96 -9.72 -13.60 3.03
N PHE A 97 -10.66 -14.18 3.75
CA PHE A 97 -11.23 -15.47 3.40
C PHE A 97 -12.67 -15.59 3.90
N THR A 98 -13.56 -15.98 3.01
CA THR A 98 -14.86 -16.57 3.34
C THR A 98 -15.08 -17.79 2.44
N LYS A 99 -16.01 -18.66 2.80
CA LYS A 99 -16.34 -19.82 1.94
C LYS A 99 -16.88 -19.40 0.57
N LYS A 100 -17.52 -18.23 0.49
CA LYS A 100 -18.11 -17.70 -0.73
C LYS A 100 -17.07 -16.95 -1.58
N ALA A 101 -16.25 -16.11 -0.95
CA ALA A 101 -15.26 -15.30 -1.64
C ALA A 101 -13.98 -16.05 -2.00
N GLY A 102 -13.67 -17.17 -1.32
CA GLY A 102 -12.38 -17.84 -1.44
C GLY A 102 -11.26 -17.05 -0.78
N ARG A 103 -10.01 -17.36 -1.13
CA ARG A 103 -8.83 -16.63 -0.65
C ARG A 103 -8.68 -15.34 -1.43
N CYS A 104 -8.59 -14.23 -0.71
CA CYS A 104 -8.37 -12.89 -1.26
C CYS A 104 -7.17 -12.27 -0.56
N LEU A 105 -6.35 -11.58 -1.33
CA LEU A 105 -5.17 -10.92 -0.81
C LEU A 105 -4.98 -9.56 -1.49
N VAL A 106 -4.73 -8.55 -0.68
CA VAL A 106 -4.17 -7.26 -1.13
C VAL A 106 -2.80 -7.15 -0.48
N SER A 107 -1.77 -6.95 -1.25
CA SER A 107 -0.42 -6.73 -0.72
C SER A 107 0.27 -5.54 -1.36
N ALA A 108 1.24 -5.01 -0.65
CA ALA A 108 2.14 -3.96 -1.12
C ALA A 108 3.58 -4.46 -1.05
N ALA A 109 4.40 -4.01 -1.97
CA ALA A 109 5.84 -4.23 -1.95
C ALA A 109 6.56 -2.98 -2.42
N GLU A 110 7.77 -2.76 -1.92
CA GLU A 110 8.61 -1.62 -2.28
C GLU A 110 10.03 -2.08 -2.61
N ARG A 111 10.54 -1.64 -3.75
CA ARG A 111 11.91 -1.91 -4.22
C ARG A 111 12.44 -0.71 -4.98
N ASP A 112 13.65 -0.24 -4.65
CA ASP A 112 14.35 0.86 -5.33
C ASP A 112 13.48 2.13 -5.51
N GLY A 113 12.64 2.45 -4.51
CA GLY A 113 11.73 3.60 -4.52
C GLY A 113 10.45 3.41 -5.34
N ALA A 114 10.26 2.26 -6.00
CA ALA A 114 9.01 1.88 -6.63
C ALA A 114 8.12 1.14 -5.65
N GLN A 115 6.85 1.56 -5.51
CA GLN A 115 5.85 0.88 -4.70
C GLN A 115 4.78 0.25 -5.60
N LEU A 116 4.52 -1.02 -5.40
CA LEU A 116 3.51 -1.78 -6.15
C LEU A 116 2.42 -2.31 -5.22
N ILE A 117 1.20 -2.32 -5.73
CA ILE A 117 0.05 -2.97 -5.07
C ILE A 117 -0.39 -4.14 -5.93
N CYS A 118 -0.52 -5.29 -5.31
CA CYS A 118 -1.03 -6.51 -5.93
C CYS A 118 -2.33 -6.95 -5.28
N VAL A 119 -3.28 -7.43 -6.09
CA VAL A 119 -4.58 -7.92 -5.62
C VAL A 119 -4.93 -9.21 -6.33
N THR A 120 -5.25 -10.22 -5.54
CA THR A 120 -5.90 -11.44 -6.03
C THR A 120 -7.23 -11.68 -5.31
N LEU A 121 -8.23 -12.12 -6.05
CA LEU A 121 -9.56 -12.47 -5.54
C LEU A 121 -9.86 -13.91 -5.93
N ASN A 122 -10.29 -14.73 -4.96
CA ASN A 122 -10.55 -16.17 -5.11
C ASN A 122 -9.37 -16.92 -5.76
N ALA A 123 -8.16 -16.64 -5.28
CA ALA A 123 -6.92 -17.27 -5.77
C ALA A 123 -6.35 -18.21 -4.71
N PRO A 124 -6.39 -19.54 -4.92
CA PRO A 124 -5.97 -20.50 -3.91
C PRO A 124 -4.46 -20.47 -3.63
N ASP A 125 -3.65 -20.03 -4.59
CA ASP A 125 -2.17 -19.95 -4.47
C ASP A 125 -1.69 -18.48 -4.35
N ASP A 126 -2.47 -17.65 -3.68
CA ASP A 126 -2.29 -16.21 -3.54
C ASP A 126 -0.85 -15.78 -3.19
N TRP A 127 -0.11 -16.53 -2.37
CA TRP A 127 1.26 -16.19 -2.00
C TRP A 127 2.22 -16.24 -3.19
N ASN A 128 2.19 -17.33 -3.95
CA ASN A 128 3.05 -17.50 -5.13
C ASN A 128 2.61 -16.55 -6.26
N ASP A 129 1.30 -16.38 -6.45
CA ASP A 129 0.75 -15.43 -7.42
C ASP A 129 1.27 -14.02 -7.18
N HIS A 130 1.23 -13.55 -5.92
CA HIS A 130 1.70 -12.21 -5.57
C HIS A 130 3.21 -12.04 -5.74
N ILE A 131 4.02 -13.03 -5.35
CA ILE A 131 5.47 -12.98 -5.57
C ILE A 131 5.77 -12.86 -7.07
N ALA A 132 5.14 -13.70 -7.90
CA ALA A 132 5.34 -13.68 -9.35
C ALA A 132 4.90 -12.34 -9.97
N LEU A 133 3.77 -11.78 -9.52
CA LEU A 133 3.26 -10.49 -9.99
C LEU A 133 4.14 -9.32 -9.56
N PHE A 134 4.72 -9.34 -8.35
CA PHE A 134 5.67 -8.33 -7.92
C PHE A 134 6.97 -8.40 -8.72
N GLU A 135 7.54 -9.59 -8.93
CA GLU A 135 8.74 -9.74 -9.77
C GLU A 135 8.48 -9.27 -11.20
N TYR A 136 7.33 -9.64 -11.78
CA TYR A 136 6.92 -9.13 -13.08
C TYR A 136 6.78 -7.60 -13.08
N GLY A 137 6.11 -7.04 -12.08
CA GLY A 137 5.90 -5.61 -11.98
C GLY A 137 7.20 -4.83 -11.82
N PHE A 138 8.06 -5.21 -10.88
CA PHE A 138 9.35 -4.53 -10.67
C PHE A 138 10.26 -4.62 -11.90
N ALA A 139 10.18 -5.69 -12.67
CA ALA A 139 10.94 -5.82 -13.93
C ALA A 139 10.48 -4.84 -15.03
N GLN A 140 9.31 -4.20 -14.90
CA GLN A 140 8.81 -3.20 -15.85
C GLN A 140 9.28 -1.77 -15.51
N PHE A 141 9.86 -1.57 -14.33
CA PHE A 141 10.29 -0.24 -13.89
C PHE A 141 11.81 -0.13 -13.84
N GLU A 142 12.33 1.00 -14.29
CA GLU A 142 13.73 1.40 -14.16
C GLU A 142 13.80 2.69 -13.36
N THR A 143 14.50 2.69 -12.24
CA THR A 143 14.75 3.91 -11.48
C THR A 143 16.03 4.58 -11.99
N ARG A 144 15.92 5.83 -12.45
CA ARG A 144 17.05 6.62 -12.93
C ARG A 144 17.25 7.86 -12.08
N ALA A 145 18.46 8.07 -11.60
CA ALA A 145 18.85 9.34 -10.98
C ALA A 145 18.80 10.47 -12.03
N ILE A 146 17.93 11.46 -11.81
CA ILE A 146 17.85 12.67 -12.63
C ILE A 146 18.85 13.70 -12.12
N VAL A 147 18.99 13.79 -10.80
CA VAL A 147 19.93 14.67 -10.12
C VAL A 147 20.75 13.83 -9.15
N PRO A 148 21.99 13.45 -9.50
CA PRO A 148 22.88 12.73 -8.58
C PRO A 148 23.21 13.58 -7.35
N ASP A 149 23.41 12.92 -6.19
CA ASP A 149 23.89 13.62 -4.99
C ASP A 149 25.21 14.33 -5.27
N GLY A 150 25.31 15.57 -4.79
CA GLY A 150 26.48 16.40 -4.99
C GLY A 150 26.64 17.02 -6.39
N ALA A 151 25.70 16.80 -7.31
CA ALA A 151 25.70 17.43 -8.63
C ALA A 151 25.69 18.95 -8.50
N GLN A 152 26.44 19.64 -9.35
CA GLN A 152 26.57 21.11 -9.30
C GLN A 152 25.90 21.75 -10.52
N TYR A 153 25.14 22.80 -10.26
CA TYR A 153 24.38 23.54 -11.27
C TYR A 153 24.66 25.04 -11.13
N ALA A 154 24.94 25.70 -12.23
CA ALA A 154 24.99 27.17 -12.29
C ALA A 154 23.57 27.69 -12.44
N VAL A 155 23.10 28.44 -11.44
CA VAL A 155 21.73 29.00 -11.41
C VAL A 155 21.83 30.52 -11.64
N PRO A 156 21.09 31.07 -12.64
CA PRO A 156 21.07 32.53 -12.87
C PRO A 156 20.47 33.25 -11.67
N VAL A 157 21.04 34.43 -11.34
CA VAL A 157 20.59 35.29 -10.25
C VAL A 157 20.04 36.57 -10.82
N ALA A 158 18.77 36.86 -10.56
CA ALA A 158 18.16 38.13 -10.91
C ALA A 158 18.38 39.17 -9.79
N GLY A 159 18.98 40.33 -10.13
CA GLY A 159 19.17 41.44 -9.20
C GLY A 159 20.32 41.27 -8.19
N GLY A 160 21.20 40.27 -8.39
CA GLY A 160 22.38 40.05 -7.56
C GLY A 160 23.66 40.69 -8.12
N ALA A 161 24.73 40.75 -7.32
CA ALA A 161 26.06 41.20 -7.75
C ALA A 161 26.79 40.20 -8.67
N ALA A 162 26.34 38.96 -8.68
CA ALA A 162 26.84 37.87 -9.56
C ALA A 162 25.73 37.48 -10.54
N GLU A 163 26.11 37.21 -11.79
CA GLU A 163 25.15 36.71 -12.81
C GLU A 163 24.65 35.28 -12.56
N THR A 164 25.48 34.48 -11.91
CA THR A 164 25.17 33.08 -11.55
C THR A 164 25.73 32.72 -10.19
N ILE A 165 25.08 31.77 -9.51
CA ILE A 165 25.59 31.09 -8.32
C ILE A 165 25.72 29.59 -8.60
N LEU A 166 26.71 28.96 -7.98
CA LEU A 166 26.89 27.51 -8.05
C LEU A 166 26.11 26.85 -6.92
N CYS A 167 25.07 26.11 -7.27
CA CYS A 167 24.29 25.32 -6.34
C CYS A 167 24.72 23.86 -6.37
N ARG A 168 24.81 23.22 -5.21
CA ARG A 168 25.08 21.80 -5.08
C ARG A 168 23.83 21.07 -4.61
N ALA A 169 23.44 20.01 -5.30
CA ALA A 169 22.35 19.15 -4.87
C ALA A 169 22.72 18.48 -3.53
N GLN A 170 21.78 18.48 -2.58
CA GLN A 170 21.89 17.72 -1.36
C GLN A 170 20.90 16.55 -1.44
N GLY A 171 21.43 15.36 -1.65
CA GLY A 171 20.67 14.14 -1.91
C GLY A 171 20.43 13.90 -3.41
N GLU A 172 20.06 12.66 -3.69
CA GLU A 172 19.70 12.19 -5.05
C GLU A 172 18.21 12.47 -5.31
N ALA A 173 17.89 12.97 -6.51
CA ALA A 173 16.54 12.95 -7.04
C ALA A 173 16.48 11.90 -8.15
N ALA A 174 15.63 10.89 -7.96
CA ALA A 174 15.43 9.82 -8.92
C ALA A 174 13.99 9.80 -9.42
N VAL A 175 13.78 9.23 -10.59
CA VAL A 175 12.46 8.96 -11.16
C VAL A 175 12.37 7.48 -11.54
N THR A 176 11.25 6.87 -11.24
CA THR A 176 10.94 5.53 -11.71
C THR A 176 10.19 5.64 -13.03
N LEU A 177 10.71 5.00 -14.06
CA LEU A 177 10.18 5.03 -15.43
C LEU A 177 9.59 3.65 -15.74
N HIS A 178 8.45 3.64 -16.46
CA HIS A 178 7.81 2.44 -16.98
C HIS A 178 8.20 2.21 -18.44
#